data_b25ec55ffce8513571493f68af5b8846
#
_entry.id   b25ec55ffce8513571493f68af5b8846
#
_cell.length_a   1.000
_cell.length_b   1.000
_cell.length_c   1.000
_cell.angle_alpha   90.00
_cell.angle_beta   90.00
_cell.angle_gamma   90.00
#
_symmetry.space_group_name_H-M   'P 1'
#
loop_
_entity.id
_entity.type
_entity.pdbx_description
1 polymer ?
#
loop_
_entity_poly.entity_id
_entity_poly.type
_entity_poly.pdbx_seq_one_letter_code
_entity_poly.pdbx_strand_id
1 'polypeptide(L)'
;MRQLDQDSPFFKADLYKKYFTLDYCQSLTGGEKSWLEEHDGIRIGFLSNDAAVFSLDEETGKLTGMLAEYFSYAKDCLGNQTLEFNIQEYDDYDEMLQALQEREIDMIFYAGRNPDIAEKKGYALTNTAWTYSLMAVTDEENFDEHNVYTVAVPREKYALKQHIAFSYPQWKLIDCDSLDDAADM
;
A
#
# COMPACT_ATOMS: atom_id res chain seq x y z
N MET A 1 21.22 -19.16 -8.07
CA MET A 1 20.34 -18.18 -7.40
C MET A 1 18.87 -18.30 -7.79
N ARG A 2 18.50 -18.41 -9.08
CA ARG A 2 17.09 -18.60 -9.52
C ARG A 2 16.39 -19.89 -9.00
N GLN A 3 17.13 -20.96 -8.78
CA GLN A 3 16.56 -22.25 -8.34
C GLN A 3 16.14 -22.21 -6.86
N LEU A 4 16.89 -21.49 -6.01
CA LEU A 4 16.56 -21.32 -4.59
C LEU A 4 15.29 -20.48 -4.36
N ASP A 5 15.02 -19.52 -5.24
CA ASP A 5 13.81 -18.68 -5.15
C ASP A 5 12.52 -19.48 -5.56
N GLN A 6 12.66 -20.55 -6.33
CA GLN A 6 11.54 -21.44 -6.72
C GLN A 6 11.23 -22.49 -5.65
N ASP A 7 12.27 -23.02 -4.99
CA ASP A 7 12.12 -24.10 -4.00
C ASP A 7 11.75 -23.59 -2.60
N SER A 8 11.98 -22.30 -2.33
CA SER A 8 11.63 -21.66 -1.07
C SER A 8 11.36 -20.17 -1.27
N PRO A 9 10.12 -19.79 -1.65
CA PRO A 9 9.77 -18.40 -1.96
C PRO A 9 9.98 -17.44 -0.78
N PHE A 10 10.02 -17.95 0.43
CA PHE A 10 10.27 -17.16 1.65
C PHE A 10 11.72 -17.22 2.13
N PHE A 11 12.63 -17.90 1.42
CA PHE A 11 14.02 -18.08 1.86
C PHE A 11 14.75 -16.78 2.17
N LYS A 12 14.53 -15.74 1.36
CA LYS A 12 15.11 -14.39 1.62
C LYS A 12 14.53 -13.75 2.86
N ALA A 13 13.21 -13.87 3.04
CA ALA A 13 12.52 -13.36 4.22
C ALA A 13 12.96 -14.10 5.49
N ASP A 14 13.12 -15.42 5.42
CA ASP A 14 13.60 -16.25 6.53
C ASP A 14 15.07 -15.97 6.86
N LEU A 15 15.92 -15.74 5.85
CA LEU A 15 17.30 -15.30 6.05
C LEU A 15 17.36 -13.91 6.68
N TYR A 16 16.56 -12.98 6.19
CA TYR A 16 16.45 -11.65 6.79
C TYR A 16 15.99 -11.77 8.25
N LYS A 17 14.92 -12.50 8.50
CA LYS A 17 14.41 -12.76 9.85
C LYS A 17 15.44 -13.40 10.76
N LYS A 18 16.25 -14.33 10.24
CA LYS A 18 17.25 -15.08 11.04
C LYS A 18 18.51 -14.28 11.37
N TYR A 19 18.96 -13.41 10.47
CA TYR A 19 20.27 -12.76 10.60
C TYR A 19 20.22 -11.25 10.74
N PHE A 20 19.07 -10.60 10.52
CA PHE A 20 18.94 -9.14 10.51
C PHE A 20 17.84 -8.62 11.46
N THR A 21 17.24 -9.49 12.24
CA THR A 21 16.02 -9.18 13.00
C THR A 21 16.20 -8.29 14.22
N LEU A 22 17.37 -7.97 14.67
CA LEU A 22 17.53 -7.20 15.91
C LEU A 22 18.25 -5.87 15.75
N ASP A 23 19.09 -5.72 14.75
CA ASP A 23 19.91 -4.51 14.60
C ASP A 23 19.22 -3.38 13.80
N TYR A 24 18.10 -3.67 13.13
CA TYR A 24 17.35 -2.69 12.30
C TYR A 24 16.09 -2.13 12.98
N CYS A 25 15.70 -2.65 14.11
CA CYS A 25 14.65 -2.03 14.91
C CYS A 25 15.22 -0.76 15.53
N GLN A 26 15.01 0.35 14.88
CA GLN A 26 15.40 1.64 15.44
C GLN A 26 14.64 1.84 16.75
N SER A 27 15.38 2.08 17.83
CA SER A 27 14.75 2.46 19.08
C SER A 27 14.05 3.80 18.89
N LEU A 28 12.78 3.85 19.26
CA LEU A 28 12.01 5.09 19.26
C LEU A 28 12.73 6.16 20.06
N THR A 29 12.75 7.37 19.53
CA THR A 29 13.19 8.56 20.27
C THR A 29 12.27 8.83 21.47
N GLY A 30 12.72 9.64 22.41
CA GLY A 30 11.88 10.04 23.54
C GLY A 30 10.58 10.71 23.11
N GLY A 31 10.62 11.55 22.08
CA GLY A 31 9.44 12.21 21.52
C GLY A 31 8.43 11.24 20.88
N GLU A 32 8.92 10.24 20.14
CA GLU A 32 8.06 9.23 19.52
C GLU A 32 7.40 8.33 20.59
N LYS A 33 8.12 8.00 21.65
CA LYS A 33 7.55 7.25 22.78
C LYS A 33 6.46 8.05 23.48
N SER A 34 6.71 9.33 23.79
CA SER A 34 5.72 10.19 24.43
C SER A 34 4.48 10.36 23.55
N TRP A 35 4.69 10.50 22.24
CA TRP A 35 3.56 10.58 21.29
C TRP A 35 2.69 9.32 21.33
N LEU A 36 3.31 8.13 21.30
CA LEU A 36 2.59 6.84 21.39
C LEU A 36 1.90 6.63 22.75
N GLU A 37 2.47 7.17 23.84
CA GLU A 37 1.86 7.11 25.18
C GLU A 37 0.64 8.04 25.30
N GLU A 38 0.63 9.14 24.54
CA GLU A 38 -0.46 10.13 24.54
C GLU A 38 -1.61 9.75 23.57
N HIS A 39 -1.36 8.78 22.69
CA HIS A 39 -2.31 8.33 21.67
C HIS A 39 -2.63 6.85 21.87
N ASP A 40 -3.90 6.47 21.65
CA ASP A 40 -4.37 5.08 21.78
C ASP A 40 -3.91 4.15 20.64
N GLY A 41 -2.86 4.53 19.94
CA GLY A 41 -2.31 3.80 18.80
C GLY A 41 -2.21 4.66 17.53
N ILE A 42 -1.99 4.01 16.40
CA ILE A 42 -1.85 4.65 15.09
C ILE A 42 -3.16 4.42 14.30
N ARG A 43 -3.81 5.48 13.89
CA ARG A 43 -5.03 5.43 13.09
C ARG A 43 -4.67 5.43 11.61
N ILE A 44 -5.18 4.44 10.88
CA ILE A 44 -4.76 4.16 9.50
C ILE A 44 -5.98 4.10 8.59
N GLY A 45 -5.99 4.95 7.57
CA GLY A 45 -7.00 4.92 6.51
C GLY A 45 -6.65 3.96 5.38
N PHE A 46 -7.65 3.21 4.93
CA PHE A 46 -7.59 2.30 3.79
C PHE A 46 -8.74 2.52 2.84
N LEU A 47 -8.53 2.18 1.56
CA LEU A 47 -9.63 2.07 0.61
C LEU A 47 -10.22 0.67 0.67
N SER A 48 -11.55 0.59 0.80
CA SER A 48 -12.33 -0.66 0.95
C SER A 48 -12.08 -1.68 -0.16
N ASN A 49 -11.69 -1.23 -1.35
CA ASN A 49 -11.58 -2.05 -2.55
C ASN A 49 -10.16 -2.59 -2.81
N ASP A 50 -9.27 -2.58 -1.83
CA ASP A 50 -7.91 -3.09 -2.00
C ASP A 50 -7.68 -4.46 -1.34
N ALA A 51 -8.67 -5.34 -1.49
CA ALA A 51 -8.71 -6.70 -0.95
C ALA A 51 -7.48 -7.57 -1.27
N ALA A 52 -6.67 -7.18 -2.27
CA ALA A 52 -5.44 -7.90 -2.60
C ALA A 52 -4.36 -7.75 -1.51
N VAL A 53 -4.42 -6.73 -0.69
CA VAL A 53 -3.39 -6.39 0.30
C VAL A 53 -3.85 -6.68 1.71
N PHE A 54 -5.13 -6.49 1.98
CA PHE A 54 -5.73 -6.75 3.27
C PHE A 54 -7.19 -7.20 3.12
N SER A 55 -7.70 -7.85 4.13
CA SER A 55 -9.14 -8.03 4.33
C SER A 55 -9.45 -7.95 5.81
N LEU A 56 -10.64 -7.51 6.12
CA LEU A 56 -11.17 -7.63 7.47
C LEU A 56 -11.94 -8.95 7.56
N ASP A 57 -11.70 -9.69 8.60
CA ASP A 57 -12.49 -10.88 8.93
C ASP A 57 -13.91 -10.45 9.28
N GLU A 58 -14.91 -10.94 8.55
CA GLU A 58 -16.30 -10.50 8.67
C GLU A 58 -16.91 -10.76 10.07
N GLU A 59 -16.43 -11.79 10.78
CA GLU A 59 -16.97 -12.15 12.09
C GLU A 59 -16.31 -11.36 13.23
N THR A 60 -15.01 -11.12 13.12
CA THR A 60 -14.21 -10.53 14.20
C THR A 60 -13.81 -9.09 13.97
N GLY A 61 -13.96 -8.58 12.74
CA GLY A 61 -13.46 -7.26 12.32
C GLY A 61 -11.94 -7.13 12.36
N LYS A 62 -11.23 -8.25 12.52
CA LYS A 62 -9.77 -8.24 12.58
C LYS A 62 -9.14 -8.18 11.21
N LEU A 63 -8.08 -7.39 11.12
CA LEU A 63 -7.25 -7.34 9.93
C LEU A 63 -6.60 -8.71 9.68
N THR A 64 -6.67 -9.15 8.43
CA THR A 64 -6.05 -10.38 7.93
C THR A 64 -5.19 -10.08 6.70
N GLY A 65 -4.44 -11.08 6.22
CA GLY A 65 -3.60 -10.94 5.05
C GLY A 65 -2.23 -10.33 5.34
N MET A 66 -1.53 -9.93 4.29
CA MET A 66 -0.14 -9.45 4.34
C MET A 66 0.05 -8.27 5.28
N LEU A 67 -0.94 -7.40 5.36
CA LEU A 67 -0.86 -6.19 6.17
C LEU A 67 -0.95 -6.49 7.67
N ALA A 68 -1.73 -7.50 8.07
CA ALA A 68 -1.76 -7.96 9.45
C ALA A 68 -0.39 -8.47 9.91
N GLU A 69 0.29 -9.22 9.05
CA GLU A 69 1.66 -9.70 9.32
C GLU A 69 2.65 -8.53 9.38
N TYR A 70 2.51 -7.55 8.50
CA TYR A 70 3.35 -6.35 8.51
C TYR A 70 3.22 -5.55 9.81
N PHE A 71 2.01 -5.35 10.31
CA PHE A 71 1.79 -4.64 11.57
C PHE A 71 2.24 -5.46 12.78
N SER A 72 2.08 -6.78 12.74
CA SER A 72 2.63 -7.65 13.77
C SER A 72 4.16 -7.53 13.83
N TYR A 73 4.80 -7.53 12.67
CA TYR A 73 6.24 -7.32 12.57
C TYR A 73 6.68 -5.91 13.06
N ALA A 74 5.89 -4.89 12.74
CA ALA A 74 6.16 -3.53 13.23
C ALA A 74 6.12 -3.45 14.75
N LYS A 75 5.16 -4.12 15.41
CA LYS A 75 5.12 -4.21 16.88
C LYS A 75 6.37 -4.86 17.45
N ASP A 76 6.81 -5.95 16.84
CA ASP A 76 8.04 -6.64 17.24
C ASP A 76 9.27 -5.74 17.10
N CYS A 77 9.39 -5.04 15.97
CA CYS A 77 10.48 -4.11 15.69
C CYS A 77 10.51 -2.93 16.67
N LEU A 78 9.36 -2.41 17.03
CA LEU A 78 9.26 -1.29 17.97
C LEU A 78 9.39 -1.73 19.43
N GLY A 79 9.43 -3.05 19.70
CA GLY A 79 9.44 -3.60 21.03
C GLY A 79 8.19 -3.25 21.84
N ASN A 80 7.11 -2.90 21.17
CA ASN A 80 5.85 -2.49 21.77
C ASN A 80 4.70 -3.38 21.29
N GLN A 81 4.46 -4.44 22.02
CA GLN A 81 3.39 -5.40 21.76
C GLN A 81 1.98 -4.83 22.04
N THR A 82 1.92 -3.74 22.78
CA THR A 82 0.65 -3.07 23.12
C THR A 82 0.26 -1.99 22.11
N LEU A 83 1.14 -1.66 21.15
CA LEU A 83 0.83 -0.72 20.08
C LEU A 83 -0.36 -1.23 19.28
N GLU A 84 -1.38 -0.40 19.16
CA GLU A 84 -2.57 -0.73 18.35
C GLU A 84 -2.52 -0.01 17.01
N PHE A 85 -3.03 -0.69 15.98
CA PHE A 85 -3.26 -0.14 14.66
C PHE A 85 -4.77 -0.12 14.43
N ASN A 86 -5.34 1.07 14.50
CA ASN A 86 -6.77 1.30 14.36
C ASN A 86 -7.09 1.58 12.88
N ILE A 87 -7.76 0.64 12.23
CA ILE A 87 -8.03 0.68 10.80
C ILE A 87 -9.37 1.32 10.55
N GLN A 88 -9.41 2.26 9.63
CA GLN A 88 -10.61 2.90 9.15
C GLN A 88 -10.70 2.74 7.63
N GLU A 89 -11.80 2.17 7.19
CA GLU A 89 -12.09 1.99 5.77
C GLU A 89 -12.75 3.24 5.18
N TYR A 90 -12.39 3.54 3.94
CA TYR A 90 -12.96 4.61 3.13
C TYR A 90 -13.32 4.07 1.75
N ASP A 91 -14.43 4.53 1.21
CA ASP A 91 -14.84 4.19 -0.14
C ASP A 91 -14.23 5.13 -1.18
N ASP A 92 -13.82 6.31 -0.76
CA ASP A 92 -13.25 7.35 -1.61
C ASP A 92 -11.87 7.81 -1.12
N TYR A 93 -10.94 7.98 -2.07
CA TYR A 93 -9.58 8.41 -1.77
C TYR A 93 -9.50 9.85 -1.28
N ASP A 94 -10.32 10.74 -1.82
CA ASP A 94 -10.26 12.16 -1.43
C ASP A 94 -10.87 12.37 -0.03
N GLU A 95 -11.88 11.58 0.35
CA GLU A 95 -12.40 11.54 1.73
C GLU A 95 -11.32 11.05 2.71
N MET A 96 -10.64 9.94 2.37
CA MET A 96 -9.53 9.41 3.17
C MET A 96 -8.40 10.44 3.31
N LEU A 97 -8.08 11.15 2.23
CA LEU A 97 -7.06 12.18 2.25
C LEU A 97 -7.47 13.39 3.07
N GLN A 98 -8.74 13.77 3.03
CA GLN A 98 -9.29 14.84 3.87
C GLN A 98 -9.16 14.47 5.35
N ALA A 99 -9.53 13.25 5.74
CA ALA A 99 -9.39 12.75 7.11
C ALA A 99 -7.92 12.81 7.59
N LEU A 100 -6.96 12.52 6.71
CA LEU A 100 -5.53 12.70 7.02
C LEU A 100 -5.16 14.16 7.26
N GLN A 101 -5.64 15.07 6.41
CA GLN A 101 -5.38 16.51 6.54
C GLN A 101 -6.02 17.10 7.80
N GLU A 102 -7.19 16.63 8.19
CA GLU A 102 -7.93 17.01 9.40
C GLU A 102 -7.41 16.31 10.66
N ARG A 103 -6.41 15.42 10.52
CA ARG A 103 -5.81 14.63 11.59
C ARG A 103 -6.79 13.69 12.30
N GLU A 104 -7.81 13.25 11.61
CA GLU A 104 -8.71 12.19 12.06
C GLU A 104 -8.04 10.83 11.98
N ILE A 105 -7.13 10.67 11.00
CA ILE A 105 -6.22 9.54 10.86
C ILE A 105 -4.76 10.03 10.80
N ASP A 106 -3.82 9.16 11.16
CA ASP A 106 -2.40 9.49 11.27
C ASP A 106 -1.63 9.11 9.99
N MET A 107 -2.10 8.13 9.27
CA MET A 107 -1.52 7.70 8.00
C MET A 107 -2.56 7.07 7.08
N ILE A 108 -2.27 7.10 5.79
CA ILE A 108 -3.04 6.38 4.78
C ILE A 108 -2.19 5.24 4.22
N PHE A 109 -2.86 4.16 3.94
CA PHE A 109 -2.27 3.02 3.30
C PHE A 109 -3.08 2.68 2.06
N TYR A 110 -2.52 2.70 0.91
CA TYR A 110 -1.19 3.15 0.50
C TYR A 110 -1.29 4.46 -0.30
N ALA A 111 -0.18 5.21 -0.39
CA ALA A 111 -0.11 6.40 -1.22
C ALA A 111 0.76 6.17 -2.47
N GLY A 112 0.43 6.87 -3.55
CA GLY A 112 1.27 6.88 -4.75
C GLY A 112 2.66 7.47 -4.45
N ARG A 113 3.70 6.91 -5.05
CA ARG A 113 5.10 7.30 -4.83
C ARG A 113 5.50 8.58 -5.57
N ASN A 114 4.66 9.59 -5.56
CA ASN A 114 4.98 10.87 -6.19
C ASN A 114 5.14 11.96 -5.12
N PRO A 115 6.40 12.39 -4.82
CA PRO A 115 6.66 13.39 -3.79
C PRO A 115 6.06 14.76 -4.15
N ASP A 116 5.99 15.13 -5.42
CA ASP A 116 5.40 16.42 -5.85
C ASP A 116 3.89 16.46 -5.59
N ILE A 117 3.22 15.32 -5.74
CA ILE A 117 1.79 15.19 -5.43
C ILE A 117 1.59 15.22 -3.91
N ALA A 118 2.43 14.50 -3.17
CA ALA A 118 2.37 14.48 -1.71
C ALA A 118 2.54 15.88 -1.12
N GLU A 119 3.55 16.62 -1.58
CA GLU A 119 3.79 17.99 -1.15
C GLU A 119 2.61 18.91 -1.47
N LYS A 120 2.08 18.85 -2.71
CA LYS A 120 0.91 19.64 -3.12
C LYS A 120 -0.35 19.32 -2.31
N LYS A 121 -0.52 18.08 -1.91
CA LYS A 121 -1.64 17.60 -1.11
C LYS A 121 -1.39 17.68 0.41
N GLY A 122 -0.21 18.13 0.84
CA GLY A 122 0.11 18.44 2.23
C GLY A 122 0.39 17.24 3.13
N TYR A 123 0.87 16.12 2.57
CA TYR A 123 1.30 14.97 3.36
C TYR A 123 2.74 14.55 3.06
N ALA A 124 3.36 13.81 3.96
CA ALA A 124 4.69 13.27 3.80
C ALA A 124 4.64 11.80 3.37
N LEU A 125 5.56 11.39 2.51
CA LEU A 125 5.73 9.97 2.16
C LEU A 125 6.70 9.31 3.12
N THR A 126 6.36 8.10 3.56
CA THR A 126 7.28 7.21 4.27
C THR A 126 8.25 6.53 3.28
N ASN A 127 9.19 5.77 3.81
CA ASN A 127 9.95 4.82 2.98
C ASN A 127 8.98 3.82 2.33
N THR A 128 9.38 3.30 1.15
CA THR A 128 8.58 2.30 0.44
C THR A 128 8.44 1.04 1.29
N ALA A 129 7.22 0.69 1.66
CA ALA A 129 6.94 -0.51 2.44
C ALA A 129 7.10 -1.78 1.58
N TRP A 130 6.64 -1.74 0.33
CA TRP A 130 6.86 -2.80 -0.67
C TRP A 130 6.74 -2.28 -2.10
N THR A 131 7.17 -3.11 -3.03
CA THR A 131 7.05 -2.88 -4.48
C THR A 131 6.34 -4.05 -5.12
N TYR A 132 5.46 -3.77 -6.07
CA TYR A 132 4.83 -4.78 -6.92
C TYR A 132 5.00 -4.42 -8.38
N SER A 133 4.92 -5.42 -9.24
CA SER A 133 4.96 -5.21 -10.69
C SER A 133 3.55 -5.08 -11.22
N LEU A 134 3.34 -4.09 -12.07
CA LEU A 134 2.13 -3.97 -12.87
C LEU A 134 2.36 -4.63 -14.22
N MET A 135 1.35 -5.29 -14.73
CA MET A 135 1.35 -5.85 -16.07
C MET A 135 0.16 -5.29 -16.86
N ALA A 136 0.43 -4.82 -18.07
CA ALA A 136 -0.61 -4.54 -19.03
C ALA A 136 -0.95 -5.82 -19.78
N VAL A 137 -2.23 -6.09 -19.96
CA VAL A 137 -2.73 -7.17 -20.81
C VAL A 137 -3.16 -6.56 -22.12
N THR A 138 -2.70 -7.10 -23.23
CA THR A 138 -2.99 -6.64 -24.58
C THR A 138 -2.97 -7.81 -25.55
N ASP A 139 -3.73 -7.73 -26.62
CA ASP A 139 -3.71 -8.63 -27.76
C ASP A 139 -2.71 -8.22 -28.84
N GLU A 140 -2.04 -7.06 -28.68
CA GLU A 140 -1.02 -6.62 -29.61
C GLU A 140 0.26 -7.44 -29.50
N GLU A 141 0.68 -8.08 -30.60
CA GLU A 141 1.92 -8.86 -30.67
C GLU A 141 3.19 -8.01 -30.49
N ASN A 142 3.13 -6.72 -30.87
CA ASN A 142 4.25 -5.79 -30.84
C ASN A 142 3.94 -4.59 -29.95
N PHE A 143 3.63 -4.84 -28.68
CA PHE A 143 3.40 -3.79 -27.71
C PHE A 143 4.65 -2.93 -27.50
N ASP A 144 4.49 -1.61 -27.66
CA ASP A 144 5.53 -0.61 -27.37
C ASP A 144 4.94 0.46 -26.45
N GLU A 145 5.41 0.53 -25.23
CA GLU A 145 4.91 1.45 -24.19
C GLU A 145 4.96 2.93 -24.59
N HIS A 146 5.75 3.29 -25.61
CA HIS A 146 5.85 4.67 -26.11
C HIS A 146 4.71 5.05 -27.06
N ASN A 147 3.92 4.09 -27.52
CA ASN A 147 2.76 4.36 -28.34
C ASN A 147 1.58 4.91 -27.52
N VAL A 148 0.57 5.40 -28.22
CA VAL A 148 -0.66 5.89 -27.59
C VAL A 148 -1.66 4.73 -27.49
N TYR A 149 -2.03 4.40 -26.26
CA TYR A 149 -3.01 3.36 -25.97
C TYR A 149 -4.23 3.92 -25.24
N THR A 150 -5.35 3.24 -25.36
CA THR A 150 -6.48 3.39 -24.46
C THR A 150 -6.44 2.22 -23.49
N VAL A 151 -6.36 2.53 -22.20
CA VAL A 151 -6.16 1.52 -21.13
C VAL A 151 -7.36 1.56 -20.20
N ALA A 152 -8.04 0.42 -20.08
CA ALA A 152 -9.10 0.24 -19.12
C ALA A 152 -8.50 0.00 -17.72
N VAL A 153 -8.98 0.75 -16.74
CA VAL A 153 -8.53 0.63 -15.33
C VAL A 153 -9.76 0.64 -14.42
N PRO A 154 -9.86 -0.29 -13.48
CA PRO A 154 -10.96 -0.28 -12.52
C PRO A 154 -11.08 1.05 -11.81
N ARG A 155 -12.32 1.54 -11.67
CA ARG A 155 -12.63 2.89 -11.20
C ARG A 155 -12.02 3.18 -9.84
N GLU A 156 -12.07 2.20 -8.94
CA GLU A 156 -11.56 2.29 -7.58
C GLU A 156 -10.03 2.21 -7.45
N LYS A 157 -9.29 1.83 -8.50
CA LYS A 157 -7.83 1.71 -8.47
C LYS A 157 -7.13 3.06 -8.67
N TYR A 158 -7.40 4.01 -7.78
CA TYR A 158 -6.93 5.39 -7.87
C TYR A 158 -5.41 5.52 -7.96
N ALA A 159 -4.68 4.84 -7.08
CA ALA A 159 -3.22 4.89 -7.08
C ALA A 159 -2.61 4.31 -8.38
N LEU A 160 -3.24 3.28 -8.95
CA LEU A 160 -2.86 2.72 -10.24
C LEU A 160 -3.06 3.75 -11.36
N LYS A 161 -4.23 4.40 -11.40
CA LYS A 161 -4.51 5.46 -12.39
C LYS A 161 -3.50 6.60 -12.31
N GLN A 162 -3.18 7.07 -11.10
CA GLN A 162 -2.17 8.10 -10.90
C GLN A 162 -0.80 7.66 -11.39
N HIS A 163 -0.41 6.42 -11.10
CA HIS A 163 0.86 5.87 -11.55
C HIS A 163 0.94 5.80 -13.08
N ILE A 164 -0.10 5.28 -13.72
CA ILE A 164 -0.14 5.18 -15.19
C ILE A 164 -0.14 6.58 -15.82
N ALA A 165 -0.97 7.49 -15.34
CA ALA A 165 -1.04 8.86 -15.87
C ALA A 165 0.30 9.62 -15.74
N PHE A 166 1.07 9.34 -14.69
CA PHE A 166 2.39 9.93 -14.50
C PHE A 166 3.46 9.28 -15.38
N SER A 167 3.47 7.95 -15.43
CA SER A 167 4.51 7.19 -16.15
C SER A 167 4.31 7.17 -17.66
N TYR A 168 3.04 7.19 -18.08
CA TYR A 168 2.62 7.07 -19.49
C TYR A 168 1.59 8.16 -19.85
N PRO A 169 2.00 9.44 -19.83
CA PRO A 169 1.08 10.56 -20.03
C PRO A 169 0.41 10.58 -21.43
N GLN A 170 0.93 9.80 -22.38
CA GLN A 170 0.37 9.62 -23.70
C GLN A 170 -0.79 8.61 -23.73
N TRP A 171 -0.96 7.79 -22.69
CA TRP A 171 -2.04 6.81 -22.61
C TRP A 171 -3.35 7.46 -22.17
N LYS A 172 -4.44 7.05 -22.80
CA LYS A 172 -5.78 7.47 -22.42
C LYS A 172 -6.37 6.45 -21.47
N LEU A 173 -6.64 6.87 -20.23
CA LEU A 173 -7.31 6.02 -19.26
C LEU A 173 -8.83 6.09 -19.43
N ILE A 174 -9.47 4.93 -19.34
CA ILE A 174 -10.92 4.79 -19.25
C ILE A 174 -11.27 3.96 -18.03
N ASP A 175 -12.36 4.34 -17.38
CA ASP A 175 -12.85 3.63 -16.21
C ASP A 175 -13.65 2.39 -16.62
N CYS A 176 -13.44 1.29 -15.91
CA CYS A 176 -14.26 0.08 -15.95
C CYS A 176 -14.73 -0.27 -14.52
N ASP A 177 -15.75 -1.10 -14.43
CA ASP A 177 -16.31 -1.48 -13.13
C ASP A 177 -15.58 -2.68 -12.52
N SER A 178 -14.95 -3.52 -13.36
CA SER A 178 -14.16 -4.68 -12.93
C SER A 178 -13.03 -4.99 -13.92
N LEU A 179 -12.14 -5.90 -13.53
CA LEU A 179 -11.13 -6.42 -14.45
C LEU A 179 -11.74 -7.28 -15.57
N ASP A 180 -12.86 -7.95 -15.29
CA ASP A 180 -13.56 -8.74 -16.30
C ASP A 180 -14.18 -7.81 -17.36
N ASP A 181 -14.79 -6.69 -16.93
CA ASP A 181 -15.27 -5.67 -17.86
C ASP A 181 -14.15 -5.06 -18.69
N ALA A 182 -12.98 -4.87 -18.09
CA ALA A 182 -11.80 -4.38 -18.81
C ALA A 182 -11.34 -5.34 -19.90
N ALA A 183 -11.48 -6.65 -19.68
CA ALA A 183 -11.09 -7.67 -20.66
C ALA A 183 -12.06 -7.77 -21.85
N ASP A 184 -13.32 -7.34 -21.67
CA ASP A 184 -14.36 -7.35 -22.70
C ASP A 184 -14.39 -6.06 -23.54
N MET A 185 -13.58 -5.06 -23.23
CA MET A 185 -13.48 -3.74 -23.89
C MET A 185 -12.43 -3.72 -24.99
#